data_7a93d376e516c5032a43cdd2121730df
#
_entry.id   7a93d376e516c5032a43cdd2121730df
#
_cell.length_a   1.000
_cell.length_b   1.000
_cell.length_c   1.000
_cell.angle_alpha   90.00
_cell.angle_beta   90.00
_cell.angle_gamma   90.00
#
_symmetry.space_group_name_H-M   'P 1'
#
loop_
_entity.id
_entity.type
_entity.pdbx_description
1 polymer ?
#
loop_
_entity_poly.entity_id
_entity_poly.type
_entity_poly.pdbx_seq_one_letter_code
_entity_poly.pdbx_strand_id
1 'polypeptide(L)'
;MKSLVWVFAFFSSVTVFATQQAALAQEDSKAPGQVSFDRVCKVCHGPEGHGDPAPRLDPFDRDYEEVLAIVRDGRGEMPPISERRVSDDEVRQIVEYLRSLSKPERK
;
A
#
# COMPACT_ATOMS: atom_id res chain seq x y z
N MET A 1 71.52 -20.51 10.95
CA MET A 1 70.33 -21.10 11.29
C MET A 1 69.26 -20.10 11.18
N LYS A 2 68.45 -20.31 10.22
CA LYS A 2 67.56 -19.26 9.70
C LYS A 2 66.13 -19.68 9.92
N SER A 3 65.47 -19.04 10.89
CA SER A 3 64.04 -19.23 11.12
C SER A 3 63.28 -18.27 10.25
N LEU A 4 62.68 -18.79 9.22
CA LEU A 4 61.79 -18.04 8.36
C LEU A 4 60.39 -18.08 8.96
N VAL A 5 59.97 -16.96 9.54
CA VAL A 5 58.61 -16.81 10.06
C VAL A 5 57.71 -16.40 8.90
N TRP A 6 56.85 -17.31 8.51
CA TRP A 6 55.79 -17.04 7.57
C TRP A 6 54.59 -16.46 8.33
N VAL A 7 54.39 -15.16 8.22
CA VAL A 7 53.18 -14.51 8.68
C VAL A 7 52.20 -14.55 7.52
N PHE A 8 51.30 -15.51 7.58
CA PHE A 8 50.13 -15.48 6.70
C PHE A 8 49.13 -14.49 7.24
N ALA A 9 49.04 -13.33 6.60
CA ALA A 9 48.00 -12.39 6.82
C ALA A 9 46.70 -12.95 6.15
N PHE A 10 45.81 -13.47 6.99
CA PHE A 10 44.45 -13.74 6.57
C PHE A 10 43.67 -12.41 6.59
N PHE A 11 43.67 -11.71 5.49
CA PHE A 11 42.67 -10.71 5.19
C PHE A 11 41.51 -11.43 4.53
N SER A 12 40.61 -11.89 5.37
CA SER A 12 39.41 -12.55 4.96
C SER A 12 38.32 -11.53 4.61
N SER A 13 37.88 -11.65 3.43
CA SER A 13 36.74 -11.02 2.82
C SER A 13 35.46 -11.14 3.67
N VAL A 14 35.02 -10.05 4.27
CA VAL A 14 33.68 -9.91 4.82
C VAL A 14 33.11 -8.58 4.35
N THR A 15 32.74 -8.49 3.13
CA THR A 15 32.02 -7.30 2.64
C THR A 15 31.22 -7.61 1.37
N VAL A 16 30.26 -8.53 1.40
CA VAL A 16 29.30 -8.69 0.29
C VAL A 16 27.86 -8.95 0.75
N PHE A 17 27.53 -8.90 2.04
CA PHE A 17 26.15 -9.24 2.46
C PHE A 17 25.25 -8.03 2.78
N ALA A 18 25.75 -6.80 2.68
CA ALA A 18 24.96 -5.65 3.11
C ALA A 18 24.08 -4.99 2.01
N THR A 19 24.28 -5.36 0.75
CA THR A 19 23.60 -4.66 -0.35
C THR A 19 22.34 -5.34 -0.88
N GLN A 20 22.04 -6.55 -0.43
CA GLN A 20 20.91 -7.33 -0.96
C GLN A 20 19.59 -7.15 -0.17
N GLN A 21 19.65 -6.60 1.02
CA GLN A 21 18.44 -6.38 1.84
C GLN A 21 17.66 -5.12 1.48
N ALA A 22 18.28 -4.16 0.84
CA ALA A 22 17.59 -2.93 0.42
C ALA A 22 16.65 -3.12 -0.77
N ALA A 23 16.88 -4.13 -1.61
CA ALA A 23 16.05 -4.38 -2.80
C ALA A 23 14.75 -5.13 -2.48
N LEU A 24 14.68 -5.89 -1.39
CA LEU A 24 13.47 -6.63 -0.99
C LEU A 24 12.46 -5.78 -0.21
N ALA A 25 12.86 -4.61 0.29
CA ALA A 25 11.99 -3.70 1.03
C ALA A 25 11.15 -2.77 0.13
N GLN A 26 11.37 -2.77 -1.17
CA GLN A 26 10.68 -1.86 -2.11
C GLN A 26 9.51 -2.47 -2.87
N GLU A 27 9.31 -3.78 -2.82
CA GLU A 27 8.19 -4.43 -3.51
C GLU A 27 6.87 -4.41 -2.74
N ASP A 28 6.86 -3.98 -1.49
CA ASP A 28 5.67 -4.01 -0.62
C ASP A 28 5.28 -2.63 -0.07
N SER A 29 5.56 -1.56 -0.78
CA SER A 29 5.29 -0.19 -0.32
C SER A 29 3.93 0.35 -0.76
N LYS A 30 2.92 -0.51 -0.93
CA LYS A 30 1.55 -0.03 -1.09
C LYS A 30 1.10 0.63 0.20
N ALA A 31 0.51 1.83 0.08
CA ALA A 31 -0.13 2.48 1.22
C ALA A 31 -1.18 1.54 1.84
N PRO A 32 -1.35 1.51 3.17
CA PRO A 32 -2.34 0.63 3.82
C PRO A 32 -3.74 0.77 3.24
N GLY A 33 -4.16 1.99 2.94
CA GLY A 33 -5.44 2.25 2.29
C GLY A 33 -5.55 1.69 0.87
N GLN A 34 -4.46 1.65 0.13
CA GLN A 34 -4.43 1.01 -1.19
C GLN A 34 -4.61 -0.50 -1.08
N VAL A 35 -3.98 -1.15 -0.12
CA VAL A 35 -4.12 -2.60 0.10
C VAL A 35 -5.58 -2.95 0.39
N SER A 36 -6.22 -2.23 1.30
CA SER A 36 -7.63 -2.45 1.66
C SER A 36 -8.57 -2.12 0.51
N PHE A 37 -8.30 -1.05 -0.24
CA PHE A 37 -9.04 -0.69 -1.44
C PHE A 37 -8.97 -1.78 -2.51
N ASP A 38 -7.77 -2.26 -2.83
CA ASP A 38 -7.55 -3.31 -3.82
C ASP A 38 -8.27 -4.61 -3.44
N ARG A 39 -8.35 -4.91 -2.15
CA ARG A 39 -9.00 -6.12 -1.64
C ARG A 39 -10.53 -6.05 -1.70
N VAL A 40 -11.14 -4.90 -1.44
CA VAL A 40 -12.58 -4.79 -1.21
C VAL A 40 -13.29 -3.95 -2.26
N CYS A 41 -12.74 -2.82 -2.67
CA CYS A 41 -13.42 -1.81 -3.49
C CYS A 41 -13.12 -1.96 -4.98
N LYS A 42 -11.90 -2.34 -5.32
CA LYS A 42 -11.37 -2.39 -6.69
C LYS A 42 -12.20 -3.27 -7.62
N VAL A 43 -12.80 -4.36 -7.13
CA VAL A 43 -13.57 -5.29 -7.97
C VAL A 43 -14.73 -4.60 -8.69
N CYS A 44 -15.31 -3.57 -8.10
CA CYS A 44 -16.39 -2.79 -8.70
C CYS A 44 -15.93 -1.40 -9.18
N HIS A 45 -15.07 -0.72 -8.42
CA HIS A 45 -14.64 0.65 -8.70
C HIS A 45 -13.39 0.75 -9.59
N GLY A 46 -12.80 -0.37 -9.97
CA GLY A 46 -11.61 -0.41 -10.81
C GLY A 46 -10.31 0.00 -10.08
N PRO A 47 -9.17 -0.17 -10.75
CA PRO A 47 -7.89 0.28 -10.20
C PRO A 47 -7.93 1.76 -9.85
N GLU A 48 -7.44 2.13 -8.66
CA GLU A 48 -7.38 3.52 -8.20
C GLU A 48 -8.75 4.24 -8.20
N GLY A 49 -9.86 3.50 -8.27
CA GLY A 49 -11.20 4.08 -8.32
C GLY A 49 -11.57 4.73 -9.67
N HIS A 50 -10.96 4.32 -10.75
CA HIS A 50 -11.24 4.88 -12.08
C HIS A 50 -12.65 4.56 -12.61
N GLY A 51 -13.36 3.64 -11.96
CA GLY A 51 -14.70 3.22 -12.35
C GLY A 51 -14.70 1.92 -13.15
N ASP A 52 -15.92 1.49 -13.52
CA ASP A 52 -16.24 0.31 -14.30
C ASP A 52 -16.18 -1.03 -13.53
N PRO A 53 -17.34 -1.64 -13.27
CA PRO A 53 -18.70 -1.19 -13.64
C PRO A 53 -19.29 -0.11 -12.71
N ALA A 54 -18.76 0.07 -11.49
CA ALA A 54 -19.25 1.08 -10.57
C ALA A 54 -18.80 2.51 -10.96
N PRO A 55 -19.46 3.54 -10.41
CA PRO A 55 -19.06 4.91 -10.68
C PRO A 55 -17.61 5.21 -10.29
N ARG A 56 -16.99 6.11 -11.03
CA ARG A 56 -15.66 6.64 -10.76
C ARG A 56 -15.61 7.35 -9.42
N LEU A 57 -14.51 7.15 -8.68
CA LEU A 57 -14.25 7.77 -7.39
C LEU A 57 -13.24 8.93 -7.45
N ASP A 58 -12.62 9.16 -8.58
CA ASP A 58 -11.64 10.22 -8.78
C ASP A 58 -12.21 11.35 -9.67
N PRO A 59 -12.15 12.63 -9.29
CA PRO A 59 -11.57 13.16 -8.05
C PRO A 59 -12.41 12.83 -6.81
N PHE A 60 -11.74 12.59 -5.69
CA PHE A 60 -12.37 12.16 -4.45
C PHE A 60 -12.49 13.32 -3.44
N ASP A 61 -13.71 13.70 -3.11
CA ASP A 61 -14.03 14.85 -2.26
C ASP A 61 -14.85 14.52 -1.01
N ARG A 62 -15.21 13.24 -0.80
CA ARG A 62 -16.04 12.81 0.33
C ARG A 62 -15.25 12.73 1.62
N ASP A 63 -15.94 12.99 2.74
CA ASP A 63 -15.35 12.78 4.06
C ASP A 63 -15.51 11.33 4.54
N TYR A 64 -14.82 11.02 5.64
CA TYR A 64 -14.80 9.69 6.21
C TYR A 64 -16.19 9.22 6.67
N GLU A 65 -16.93 10.08 7.34
CA GLU A 65 -18.23 9.75 7.90
C GLU A 65 -19.24 9.40 6.79
N GLU A 66 -19.22 10.16 5.71
CA GLU A 66 -20.06 9.90 4.54
C GLU A 66 -19.69 8.57 3.89
N VAL A 67 -18.40 8.31 3.69
CA VAL A 67 -17.92 7.04 3.11
C VAL A 67 -18.25 5.86 4.00
N LEU A 68 -18.06 5.99 5.31
CA LEU A 68 -18.38 4.94 6.27
C LEU A 68 -19.87 4.59 6.22
N ALA A 69 -20.76 5.58 6.20
CA ALA A 69 -22.18 5.36 6.08
C ALA A 69 -22.54 4.62 4.78
N ILE A 70 -21.99 5.04 3.64
CA ILE A 70 -22.22 4.38 2.36
C ILE A 70 -21.70 2.92 2.38
N VAL A 71 -20.53 2.69 2.96
CA VAL A 71 -19.94 1.34 3.05
C VAL A 71 -20.80 0.44 3.93
N ARG A 72 -21.31 0.93 5.06
CA ARG A 72 -22.12 0.13 6.00
C ARG A 72 -23.54 -0.10 5.53
N ASP A 73 -24.18 0.91 4.96
CA ASP A 73 -25.58 0.86 4.56
C ASP A 73 -25.77 0.39 3.10
N GLY A 74 -24.74 0.51 2.29
CA GLY A 74 -24.85 0.38 0.85
C GLY A 74 -25.48 1.60 0.18
N ARG A 75 -25.43 1.68 -1.11
CA ARG A 75 -26.03 2.76 -1.90
C ARG A 75 -26.31 2.32 -3.33
N GLY A 76 -27.58 2.34 -3.75
CA GLY A 76 -27.95 1.87 -5.08
C GLY A 76 -27.52 0.41 -5.27
N GLU A 77 -26.75 0.13 -6.31
CA GLU A 77 -26.22 -1.23 -6.58
C GLU A 77 -25.02 -1.61 -5.70
N MET A 78 -24.45 -0.68 -4.98
CA MET A 78 -23.38 -0.96 -4.02
C MET A 78 -23.96 -1.67 -2.79
N PRO A 79 -23.59 -2.93 -2.52
CA PRO A 79 -24.10 -3.65 -1.36
C PRO A 79 -23.48 -3.13 -0.06
N PRO A 80 -24.15 -3.31 1.08
CA PRO A 80 -23.55 -3.11 2.39
C PRO A 80 -22.30 -3.97 2.59
N ILE A 81 -21.26 -3.38 3.13
CA ILE A 81 -20.00 -4.07 3.43
C ILE A 81 -19.80 -4.06 4.95
N SER A 82 -19.71 -5.26 5.52
CA SER A 82 -19.58 -5.41 6.96
C SER A 82 -18.18 -5.02 7.48
N GLU A 83 -18.12 -4.68 8.77
CA GLU A 83 -16.87 -4.41 9.47
C GLU A 83 -15.88 -5.58 9.43
N ARG A 84 -16.37 -6.83 9.31
CA ARG A 84 -15.50 -8.00 9.15
C ARG A 84 -14.76 -8.03 7.82
N ARG A 85 -15.30 -7.42 6.79
CA ARG A 85 -14.67 -7.35 5.47
C ARG A 85 -13.73 -6.15 5.34
N VAL A 86 -14.11 -5.04 5.91
CA VAL A 86 -13.30 -3.84 5.97
C VAL A 86 -13.62 -3.10 7.26
N SER A 87 -12.65 -2.95 8.14
CA SER A 87 -12.83 -2.25 9.42
C SER A 87 -13.01 -0.75 9.22
N ASP A 88 -13.49 -0.04 10.25
CA ASP A 88 -13.63 1.41 10.22
C ASP A 88 -12.29 2.11 10.01
N ASP A 89 -11.21 1.60 10.62
CA ASP A 89 -9.86 2.13 10.40
C ASP A 89 -9.38 1.91 8.96
N GLU A 90 -9.66 0.77 8.38
CA GLU A 90 -9.35 0.52 6.96
C GLU A 90 -10.15 1.44 6.03
N VAL A 91 -11.43 1.72 6.35
CA VAL A 91 -12.21 2.72 5.60
C VAL A 91 -11.56 4.10 5.68
N ARG A 92 -11.07 4.50 6.86
CA ARG A 92 -10.33 5.76 7.03
C ARG A 92 -9.08 5.82 6.14
N GLN A 93 -8.29 4.76 6.15
CA GLN A 93 -7.10 4.65 5.30
C GLN A 93 -7.43 4.66 3.80
N ILE A 94 -8.55 4.04 3.40
CA ILE A 94 -9.03 4.08 2.02
C ILE A 94 -9.39 5.51 1.61
N VAL A 95 -10.09 6.26 2.46
CA VAL A 95 -10.40 7.68 2.21
C VAL A 95 -9.14 8.51 2.02
N GLU A 96 -8.14 8.32 2.87
CA GLU A 96 -6.84 9.00 2.77
C GLU A 96 -6.11 8.64 1.46
N TYR A 97 -6.12 7.37 1.09
CA TYR A 97 -5.55 6.88 -0.17
C TYR A 97 -6.21 7.53 -1.38
N LEU A 98 -7.55 7.50 -1.47
CA LEU A 98 -8.29 8.09 -2.58
C LEU A 98 -8.09 9.61 -2.68
N ARG A 99 -8.02 10.30 -1.55
CA ARG A 99 -7.70 11.73 -1.50
C ARG A 99 -6.28 12.01 -1.99
N SER A 100 -5.34 11.12 -1.72
CA SER A 100 -3.95 11.28 -2.18
C SER A 100 -3.85 11.20 -3.70
N LEU A 101 -4.67 10.37 -4.35
CA LEU A 101 -4.73 10.26 -5.81
C LEU A 101 -5.31 11.52 -6.47
N SER A 102 -6.22 12.20 -5.78
CA SER A 102 -6.90 13.40 -6.30
C SER A 102 -6.11 14.69 -6.11
N LYS A 103 -4.98 14.66 -5.40
CA LYS A 103 -4.11 15.82 -5.24
C LYS A 103 -3.30 16.03 -6.50
N PRO A 104 -3.31 17.25 -7.10
CA PRO A 104 -2.39 17.54 -8.17
C PRO A 104 -0.95 17.39 -7.67
N GLU A 105 -0.14 16.66 -8.42
CA GLU A 105 1.28 16.55 -8.12
C GLU A 105 1.89 17.95 -8.03
N ARG A 106 2.48 18.27 -6.89
CA ARG A 106 3.25 19.51 -6.74
C ARG A 106 4.52 19.37 -7.57
N LYS A 107 4.50 20.03 -8.68
CA LYS A 107 5.72 20.22 -9.46
C LYS A 107 6.68 21.15 -8.74
#